data_2a44694f14a11650064e6b761af8a970
#
_entry.id   2a44694f14a11650064e6b761af8a970
#
_cell.length_a   1.000
_cell.length_b   1.000
_cell.length_c   1.000
_cell.angle_alpha   90.00
_cell.angle_beta   90.00
_cell.angle_gamma   90.00
#
_symmetry.space_group_name_H-M   'P 1'
#
loop_
_entity.id
_entity.type
_entity.pdbx_description
1 polymer ?
#
loop_
_entity_poly.entity_id
_entity_poly.type
_entity_poly.pdbx_seq_one_letter_code
_entity_poly.pdbx_strand_id
1 'polypeptide(L)'
;LCYEALMCRHNSLKGIRSDVSPVHWQYGAIARLEKGEVIDKYLEKGYSTISLGYIGLYEMTKLMKDVSHTTPEGEEFALRVMKYLRAACDKWKKETGLGFALYGTPAESLCYRFARIDKERFGTIKAIILILTT
;
A
#
# COMPACT_ATOMS: atom_id res chain seq x y z
N LEU A 1 7.96 10.73 -4.43
CA LEU A 1 6.81 10.97 -3.55
C LEU A 1 6.42 9.72 -2.73
N CYS A 2 5.98 8.59 -3.33
CA CYS A 2 5.58 7.39 -2.57
C CYS A 2 6.74 6.83 -1.72
N TYR A 3 7.94 6.73 -2.28
CA TYR A 3 9.13 6.31 -1.56
C TYR A 3 9.40 7.18 -0.33
N GLU A 4 9.39 8.48 -0.50
CA GLU A 4 9.62 9.46 0.58
C GLU A 4 8.58 9.32 1.69
N ALA A 5 7.30 9.18 1.34
CA ALA A 5 6.22 8.97 2.30
C ALA A 5 6.38 7.66 3.08
N LEU A 6 6.75 6.57 2.41
CA LEU A 6 7.00 5.28 3.04
C LEU A 6 8.22 5.33 3.95
N MET A 7 9.30 5.99 3.53
CA MET A 7 10.48 6.17 4.35
C MET A 7 10.24 7.09 5.55
N CYS A 8 9.43 8.14 5.38
CA CYS A 8 9.01 9.00 6.50
C CYS A 8 8.29 8.17 7.57
N ARG A 9 7.33 7.32 7.18
CA ARG A 9 6.65 6.41 8.11
C ARG A 9 7.59 5.42 8.77
N HIS A 10 8.49 4.81 8.01
CA HIS A 10 9.50 3.90 8.57
C HIS A 10 10.39 4.60 9.60
N ASN A 11 10.89 5.78 9.26
CA ASN A 11 11.77 6.55 10.16
C ASN A 11 11.06 7.04 11.42
N SER A 12 9.75 7.34 11.35
CA SER A 12 8.96 7.73 12.52
C SER A 12 8.78 6.62 13.55
N LEU A 13 9.00 5.37 13.16
CA LEU A 13 8.94 4.21 14.06
C LEU A 13 10.27 3.94 14.77
N LYS A 14 11.38 4.51 14.32
CA LYS A 14 12.69 4.32 14.94
C LYS A 14 12.74 4.94 16.33
N GLY A 15 13.36 4.24 17.26
CA GLY A 15 13.47 4.65 18.66
C GLY A 15 12.20 4.45 19.48
N ILE A 16 11.12 3.93 18.90
CA ILE A 16 9.90 3.63 19.65
C ILE A 16 10.15 2.46 20.60
N ARG A 17 9.60 2.57 21.80
CA ARG A 17 9.73 1.54 22.84
C ARG A 17 8.58 0.54 22.76
N SER A 18 8.84 -0.68 23.17
CA SER A 18 7.88 -1.79 23.19
C SER A 18 6.60 -1.50 23.99
N ASP A 19 6.65 -0.55 24.91
CA ASP A 19 5.52 -0.13 25.76
C ASP A 19 4.41 0.58 24.99
N VAL A 20 4.72 1.15 23.82
CA VAL A 20 3.73 1.84 22.98
C VAL A 20 2.65 0.88 22.47
N SER A 21 3.02 -0.37 22.23
CA SER A 21 2.07 -1.43 21.85
C SER A 21 2.53 -2.79 22.39
N PRO A 22 2.30 -3.06 23.69
CA PRO A 22 2.76 -4.29 24.33
C PRO A 22 2.27 -5.57 23.65
N VAL A 23 1.02 -5.57 23.15
CA VAL A 23 0.43 -6.72 22.46
C VAL A 23 1.24 -7.13 21.24
N HIS A 24 1.78 -6.17 20.49
CA HIS A 24 2.60 -6.44 19.31
C HIS A 24 4.05 -6.76 19.67
N TRP A 25 4.63 -6.00 20.59
CA TRP A 25 6.07 -6.00 20.79
C TRP A 25 6.55 -6.87 21.96
N GLN A 26 5.76 -7.02 23.01
CA GLN A 26 6.12 -7.81 24.19
C GLN A 26 5.47 -9.19 24.19
N TYR A 27 4.22 -9.29 23.77
CA TYR A 27 3.43 -10.53 23.84
C TYR A 27 3.04 -11.09 22.46
N GLY A 28 3.62 -10.56 21.39
CA GLY A 28 3.35 -11.01 20.03
C GLY A 28 3.95 -12.38 19.71
N ALA A 29 3.53 -12.97 18.60
CA ALA A 29 4.06 -14.25 18.12
C ALA A 29 5.51 -14.15 17.63
N ILE A 30 5.91 -12.98 17.10
CA ILE A 30 7.22 -12.75 16.48
C ILE A 30 8.12 -11.93 17.40
N ALA A 31 7.61 -10.84 17.94
CA ALA A 31 8.34 -9.96 18.84
C ALA A 31 8.05 -10.32 20.30
N ARG A 32 9.12 -10.48 21.08
CA ARG A 32 9.10 -10.76 22.51
C ARG A 32 10.12 -9.89 23.21
N LEU A 33 9.92 -8.59 23.10
CA LEU A 33 10.77 -7.58 23.70
C LEU A 33 10.48 -7.41 25.18
N GLU A 34 11.51 -7.09 25.95
CA GLU A 34 11.33 -6.65 27.33
C GLU A 34 10.63 -5.28 27.36
N LYS A 35 10.00 -4.98 28.49
CA LYS A 35 9.36 -3.68 28.71
C LYS A 35 10.40 -2.54 28.55
N GLY A 36 10.06 -1.58 27.71
CA GLY A 36 10.93 -0.42 27.44
C GLY A 36 12.05 -0.67 26.43
N GLU A 37 12.19 -1.87 25.91
CA GLU A 37 13.16 -2.17 24.84
C GLU A 37 12.76 -1.51 23.53
N VAL A 38 13.74 -1.03 22.75
CA VAL A 38 13.51 -0.35 21.46
C VAL A 38 13.20 -1.38 20.37
N ILE A 39 12.24 -1.06 19.48
CA ILE A 39 11.74 -1.97 18.45
C ILE A 39 12.61 -2.07 17.21
N ASP A 40 13.65 -1.25 17.07
CA ASP A 40 14.42 -1.01 15.83
C ASP A 40 14.91 -2.29 15.16
N LYS A 41 15.30 -3.29 15.93
CA LYS A 41 15.75 -4.59 15.38
C LYS A 41 14.69 -5.29 14.52
N TYR A 42 13.41 -4.98 14.72
CA TYR A 42 12.29 -5.49 13.91
C TYR A 42 11.94 -4.61 12.72
N LEU A 43 12.50 -3.42 12.61
CA LEU A 43 12.32 -2.53 11.47
C LEU A 43 13.33 -2.78 10.35
N GLU A 44 14.38 -3.55 10.64
CA GLU A 44 15.51 -3.78 9.75
C GLU A 44 15.60 -5.25 9.29
N LYS A 45 16.52 -5.52 8.36
CA LYS A 45 16.89 -6.88 7.89
C LYS A 45 15.71 -7.73 7.39
N GLY A 46 14.65 -7.08 6.92
CA GLY A 46 13.48 -7.78 6.35
C GLY A 46 12.50 -8.38 7.36
N TYR A 47 12.64 -8.10 8.65
CA TYR A 47 11.67 -8.51 9.66
C TYR A 47 10.31 -7.82 9.47
N SER A 48 10.31 -6.53 9.12
CA SER A 48 9.12 -5.79 8.74
C SER A 48 9.11 -5.50 7.25
N THR A 49 7.92 -5.39 6.69
CA THR A 49 7.72 -5.07 5.28
C THR A 49 7.09 -3.69 5.14
N ILE A 50 7.73 -2.85 4.33
CA ILE A 50 7.20 -1.56 3.90
C ILE A 50 6.38 -1.82 2.64
N SER A 51 5.06 -1.73 2.74
CA SER A 51 4.16 -2.08 1.63
C SER A 51 3.77 -0.85 0.82
N LEU A 52 4.07 -0.89 -0.49
CA LEU A 52 3.49 0.02 -1.46
C LEU A 52 2.11 -0.52 -1.84
N GLY A 53 1.06 0.05 -1.25
CA GLY A 53 -0.32 -0.32 -1.55
C GLY A 53 -0.81 0.31 -2.84
N TYR A 54 -1.60 -0.42 -3.62
CA TYR A 54 -2.30 0.12 -4.78
C TYR A 54 -3.79 -0.22 -4.71
N ILE A 55 -4.59 0.63 -5.35
CA ILE A 55 -6.03 0.52 -5.50
C ILE A 55 -6.43 1.22 -6.80
N GLY A 56 -7.56 0.84 -7.40
CA GLY A 56 -8.08 1.53 -8.57
C GLY A 56 -7.43 1.15 -9.89
N LEU A 57 -6.89 -0.08 -10.01
CA LEU A 57 -6.26 -0.55 -11.25
C LEU A 57 -7.27 -0.61 -12.42
N TYR A 58 -8.51 -1.00 -12.15
CA TYR A 58 -9.59 -1.01 -13.14
C TYR A 58 -9.92 0.41 -13.60
N GLU A 59 -10.18 1.30 -12.66
CA GLU A 59 -10.55 2.70 -12.92
C GLU A 59 -9.45 3.41 -13.71
N MET A 60 -8.20 3.22 -13.31
CA MET A 60 -7.04 3.76 -14.02
C MET A 60 -6.98 3.24 -15.48
N THR A 61 -7.13 1.92 -15.67
CA THR A 61 -7.10 1.31 -17.01
C THR A 61 -8.24 1.84 -17.85
N LYS A 62 -9.43 1.93 -17.27
CA LYS A 62 -10.62 2.45 -17.96
C LYS A 62 -10.48 3.91 -18.37
N LEU A 63 -9.94 4.75 -17.50
CA LEU A 63 -9.72 6.16 -17.79
C LEU A 63 -8.63 6.41 -18.83
N MET A 64 -7.54 5.64 -18.78
CA MET A 64 -6.38 5.85 -19.66
C MET A 64 -6.48 5.16 -21.01
N LYS A 65 -7.26 4.06 -21.10
CA LYS A 65 -7.35 3.20 -22.28
C LYS A 65 -8.75 3.04 -22.82
N ASP A 66 -9.76 3.50 -22.10
CA ASP A 66 -11.21 3.32 -22.36
C ASP A 66 -11.65 1.84 -22.50
N VAL A 67 -10.85 0.91 -22.01
CA VAL A 67 -11.14 -0.53 -21.98
C VAL A 67 -11.07 -1.08 -20.57
N SER A 68 -11.72 -2.23 -20.32
CA SER A 68 -11.57 -2.94 -19.05
C SER A 68 -10.18 -3.57 -18.94
N HIS A 69 -9.64 -3.67 -17.73
CA HIS A 69 -8.42 -4.41 -17.44
C HIS A 69 -8.54 -5.93 -17.72
N THR A 70 -9.74 -6.43 -17.98
CA THR A 70 -10.02 -7.82 -18.36
C THR A 70 -9.99 -8.06 -19.87
N THR A 71 -9.84 -7.01 -20.68
CA THR A 71 -9.60 -7.15 -22.13
C THR A 71 -8.10 -7.33 -22.40
N PRO A 72 -7.69 -7.97 -23.52
CA PRO A 72 -6.27 -8.19 -23.82
C PRO A 72 -5.43 -6.91 -23.78
N GLU A 73 -5.92 -5.80 -24.35
CA GLU A 73 -5.24 -4.50 -24.32
C GLU A 73 -5.17 -3.92 -22.91
N GLY A 74 -6.27 -4.00 -22.16
CA GLY A 74 -6.34 -3.50 -20.79
C GLY A 74 -5.46 -4.32 -19.84
N GLU A 75 -5.42 -5.63 -19.99
CA GLU A 75 -4.55 -6.53 -19.23
C GLU A 75 -3.08 -6.22 -19.48
N GLU A 76 -2.67 -6.07 -20.75
CA GLU A 76 -1.28 -5.72 -21.10
C GLU A 76 -0.87 -4.41 -20.41
N PHE A 77 -1.72 -3.37 -20.50
CA PHE A 77 -1.47 -2.08 -19.87
C PHE A 77 -1.40 -2.20 -18.33
N ALA A 78 -2.37 -2.87 -17.71
CA ALA A 78 -2.41 -3.05 -16.26
C ALA A 78 -1.17 -3.84 -15.76
N LEU A 79 -0.80 -4.92 -16.43
CA LEU A 79 0.41 -5.69 -16.10
C LEU A 79 1.70 -4.88 -16.26
N ARG A 80 1.78 -4.00 -17.25
CA ARG A 80 2.93 -3.10 -17.42
C ARG A 80 3.07 -2.15 -16.24
N VAL A 81 1.98 -1.55 -15.77
CA VAL A 81 1.97 -0.71 -14.57
C VAL A 81 2.38 -1.51 -13.33
N MET A 82 1.83 -2.70 -13.14
CA MET A 82 2.17 -3.56 -12.01
C MET A 82 3.66 -3.96 -12.01
N LYS A 83 4.21 -4.30 -13.17
CA LYS A 83 5.63 -4.60 -13.33
C LYS A 83 6.51 -3.40 -12.97
N TYR A 84 6.10 -2.19 -13.36
CA TYR A 84 6.80 -0.96 -13.00
C TYR A 84 6.81 -0.72 -11.49
N LEU A 85 5.65 -0.84 -10.83
CA LEU A 85 5.54 -0.69 -9.37
C LEU A 85 6.36 -1.74 -8.62
N ARG A 86 6.33 -2.99 -9.11
CA ARG A 86 7.13 -4.08 -8.54
C ARG A 86 8.64 -3.80 -8.67
N ALA A 87 9.08 -3.39 -9.85
CA ALA A 87 10.48 -3.05 -10.09
C ALA A 87 10.95 -1.88 -9.20
N ALA A 88 10.07 -0.90 -8.93
CA ALA A 88 10.35 0.16 -7.97
C ALA A 88 10.58 -0.38 -6.56
N CYS A 89 9.72 -1.27 -6.07
CA CYS A 89 9.90 -1.93 -4.77
C CYS A 89 11.21 -2.73 -4.71
N ASP A 90 11.53 -3.49 -5.75
CA ASP A 90 12.76 -4.28 -5.84
C ASP A 90 14.02 -3.39 -5.85
N LYS A 91 13.94 -2.23 -6.53
CA LYS A 91 15.00 -1.20 -6.51
C LYS A 91 15.21 -0.66 -5.10
N TRP A 92 14.15 -0.20 -4.44
CA TRP A 92 14.22 0.36 -3.08
C TRP A 92 14.74 -0.65 -2.07
N LYS A 93 14.33 -1.92 -2.20
CA LYS A 93 14.87 -3.02 -1.38
C LYS A 93 16.39 -3.16 -1.53
N LYS A 94 16.90 -3.09 -2.78
CA LYS A 94 18.35 -3.17 -3.05
C LYS A 94 19.12 -1.97 -2.49
N GLU A 95 18.55 -0.77 -2.62
CA GLU A 95 19.19 0.48 -2.21
C GLU A 95 19.23 0.66 -0.69
N THR A 96 18.20 0.19 0.01
CA THR A 96 18.04 0.44 1.46
C THR A 96 18.34 -0.76 2.35
N GLY A 97 18.33 -1.97 1.80
CA GLY A 97 18.37 -3.21 2.60
C GLY A 97 17.10 -3.51 3.38
N LEU A 98 16.04 -2.67 3.24
CA LEU A 98 14.75 -2.85 3.91
C LEU A 98 13.82 -3.75 3.09
N GLY A 99 12.85 -4.38 3.74
CA GLY A 99 11.82 -5.17 3.08
C GLY A 99 10.78 -4.26 2.41
N PHE A 100 10.76 -4.20 1.08
CA PHE A 100 9.71 -3.54 0.31
C PHE A 100 8.86 -4.57 -0.44
N ALA A 101 7.55 -4.37 -0.46
CA ALA A 101 6.61 -5.21 -1.20
C ALA A 101 5.51 -4.39 -1.87
N LEU A 102 5.02 -4.89 -3.00
CA LEU A 102 3.81 -4.37 -3.63
C LEU A 102 2.60 -5.11 -3.05
N TYR A 103 1.57 -4.36 -2.65
CA TYR A 103 0.39 -4.90 -1.99
C TYR A 103 -0.90 -4.38 -2.64
N GLY A 104 -1.75 -5.29 -3.13
CA GLY A 104 -3.11 -4.99 -3.54
C GLY A 104 -4.02 -4.94 -2.31
N THR A 105 -4.45 -3.75 -1.91
CA THR A 105 -5.36 -3.62 -0.76
C THR A 105 -6.79 -3.95 -1.19
N PRO A 106 -7.56 -4.73 -0.41
CA PRO A 106 -9.00 -4.92 -0.64
C PRO A 106 -9.79 -3.62 -0.48
N ALA A 107 -9.33 -2.71 0.38
CA ALA A 107 -9.82 -1.33 0.55
C ALA A 107 -11.36 -1.18 0.57
N GLU A 108 -12.08 -2.15 1.12
CA GLU A 108 -13.54 -2.31 1.06
C GLU A 108 -14.33 -1.01 1.35
N SER A 109 -14.12 -0.39 2.49
CA SER A 109 -14.79 0.85 2.87
C SER A 109 -14.17 2.10 2.21
N LEU A 110 -12.91 2.03 1.82
CA LEU A 110 -12.17 3.15 1.22
C LEU A 110 -12.67 3.47 -0.20
N CYS A 111 -12.93 2.44 -1.01
CA CYS A 111 -13.49 2.60 -2.35
C CYS A 111 -14.83 3.33 -2.31
N TYR A 112 -15.76 2.90 -1.47
CA TYR A 112 -17.05 3.56 -1.30
C TYR A 112 -16.90 5.01 -0.82
N ARG A 113 -16.03 5.25 0.17
CA ARG A 113 -15.79 6.59 0.71
C ARG A 113 -15.24 7.54 -0.35
N PHE A 114 -14.26 7.11 -1.16
CA PHE A 114 -13.72 7.92 -2.24
C PHE A 114 -14.78 8.19 -3.31
N ALA A 115 -15.49 7.17 -3.77
CA ALA A 115 -16.54 7.33 -4.76
C ALA A 115 -17.61 8.31 -4.31
N ARG A 116 -18.02 8.29 -3.03
CA ARG A 116 -18.97 9.25 -2.47
C ARG A 116 -18.42 10.67 -2.49
N ILE A 117 -17.20 10.89 -2.03
CA ILE A 117 -16.55 12.21 -2.00
C ILE A 117 -16.37 12.76 -3.43
N ASP A 118 -15.94 11.91 -4.36
CA ASP A 118 -15.75 12.31 -5.75
C ASP A 118 -17.07 12.66 -6.43
N LYS A 119 -18.14 11.91 -6.12
CA LYS A 119 -19.49 12.25 -6.60
C LYS A 119 -19.96 13.62 -6.08
N GLU A 120 -19.70 13.91 -4.80
CA GLU A 120 -20.03 15.22 -4.20
C GLU A 120 -19.23 16.37 -4.84
N ARG A 121 -17.95 16.15 -5.17
CA ARG A 121 -17.05 17.19 -5.70
C ARG A 121 -17.16 17.39 -7.21
N PHE A 122 -17.29 16.31 -7.96
CA PHE A 122 -17.14 16.30 -9.42
C PHE A 122 -18.40 15.83 -10.17
N GLY A 123 -19.46 15.47 -9.44
CA GLY A 123 -20.67 14.89 -10.03
C GLY A 123 -20.50 13.41 -10.37
N THR A 124 -21.45 12.87 -11.13
CA THR A 124 -21.48 11.44 -11.47
C THR A 124 -20.61 11.16 -12.69
N ILE A 125 -19.57 10.36 -12.53
CA ILE A 125 -18.74 9.81 -13.61
C ILE A 125 -18.93 8.31 -13.72
N LYS A 126 -18.69 7.73 -14.89
CA LYS A 126 -18.95 6.29 -15.17
C LYS A 126 -18.27 5.33 -14.19
N ALA A 127 -17.06 5.61 -13.76
CA ALA A 127 -16.34 4.77 -12.80
C ALA A 127 -16.98 4.76 -11.40
N ILE A 128 -17.57 5.86 -10.96
CA ILE A 128 -18.24 5.99 -9.66
C ILE A 128 -19.55 5.19 -9.61
N ILE A 129 -20.27 5.07 -10.72
CA ILE A 129 -21.54 4.32 -10.79
C ILE A 129 -21.33 2.86 -10.42
N LEU A 130 -20.27 2.23 -10.92
CA LEU A 130 -19.95 0.81 -10.66
C LEU A 130 -19.72 0.51 -9.17
N ILE A 131 -19.11 1.43 -8.44
CA ILE A 131 -18.79 1.25 -7.01
C ILE A 131 -20.02 1.48 -6.11
N LEU A 132 -20.97 2.32 -6.56
CA LEU A 132 -22.16 2.66 -5.77
C LEU A 132 -23.37 1.76 -6.03
N THR A 133 -23.32 0.88 -7.04
CA THR A 133 -24.41 -0.02 -7.44
C THR A 133 -24.17 -1.49 -7.07
N THR A 134 -23.01 -1.82 -6.52
CA THR A 134 -22.67 -3.14 -5.96
C THR A 134 -22.76 -3.11 -4.45
#